data_5bdd74dfa999bb856b2f6531c7963ee5
#
_entry.id   5bdd74dfa999bb856b2f6531c7963ee5
#
_cell.length_a   1.000
_cell.length_b   1.000
_cell.length_c   1.000
_cell.angle_alpha   90.00
_cell.angle_beta   90.00
_cell.angle_gamma   90.00
#
_symmetry.space_group_name_H-M   'P 1'
#
loop_
_entity.id
_entity.type
_entity.pdbx_description
1 polymer ?
#
loop_
_entity_poly.entity_id
_entity_poly.type
_entity_poly.pdbx_seq_one_letter_code
_entity_poly.pdbx_strand_id
1 'polypeptide(L)'
;MEHAELISGAFNDVKKALFGWNNLPFWIKLFLQIVIPVAAGILAATIILQLIVKPVLVNVLVNDNFGFTENGLTYMLQFAAVFFGYFCIFLVPLFQGFLYRLIRTDKFPKAGNQMALFFSGWRVNIVCLFYAIPMLVIYLIFAALYLFLTGRITGILTAGSTFLGLVLFIIYAAILFASLIIVALFAVISLVHVASGASFKQAFSIRNSMMIIKRIGWYNYLLCMVICAVLVLFLSVIFLGIGLSVTGVLPASIIVVGAYIFLLIPVLIFCCRYVTKVYDVGTLPVKEDTEDFDDF
;
A
#
# COMPACT_ATOMS: atom_id res chain seq x y z
N MET A 1 -14.47 22.89 7.31
CA MET A 1 -13.46 22.50 6.28
C MET A 1 -14.21 22.13 5.00
N GLU A 2 -13.99 22.84 3.91
CA GLU A 2 -14.64 22.54 2.62
C GLU A 2 -13.82 21.53 1.82
N HIS A 3 -14.19 20.26 1.87
CA HIS A 3 -13.48 19.20 1.16
C HIS A 3 -13.48 19.39 -0.37
N ALA A 4 -14.50 20.04 -0.93
CA ALA A 4 -14.59 20.32 -2.37
C ALA A 4 -13.42 21.19 -2.85
N GLU A 5 -13.06 22.24 -2.11
CA GLU A 5 -11.93 23.11 -2.44
C GLU A 5 -10.58 22.37 -2.32
N LEU A 6 -10.41 21.56 -1.27
CA LEU A 6 -9.19 20.78 -1.06
C LEU A 6 -9.00 19.73 -2.17
N ILE A 7 -10.08 19.07 -2.59
CA ILE A 7 -10.10 18.11 -3.71
C ILE A 7 -9.73 18.83 -5.01
N SER A 8 -10.38 19.95 -5.30
CA SER A 8 -10.11 20.77 -6.50
C SER A 8 -8.66 21.26 -6.52
N GLY A 9 -8.14 21.73 -5.38
CA GLY A 9 -6.77 22.14 -5.23
C GLY A 9 -5.77 20.99 -5.44
N ALA A 10 -6.01 19.82 -4.85
CA ALA A 10 -5.17 18.64 -5.04
C ALA A 10 -5.20 18.15 -6.51
N PHE A 11 -6.37 18.16 -7.13
CA PHE A 11 -6.52 17.79 -8.54
C PHE A 11 -5.77 18.74 -9.47
N ASN A 12 -5.87 20.07 -9.23
CA ASN A 12 -5.15 21.07 -10.02
C ASN A 12 -3.63 20.92 -9.88
N ASP A 13 -3.12 20.58 -8.69
CA ASP A 13 -1.70 20.31 -8.48
C ASP A 13 -1.24 19.13 -9.34
N VAL A 14 -1.98 18.02 -9.32
CA VAL A 14 -1.70 16.82 -10.14
C VAL A 14 -1.78 17.13 -11.62
N LYS A 15 -2.84 17.86 -12.04
CA LYS A 15 -3.03 18.26 -13.43
C LYS A 15 -1.84 19.07 -13.94
N LYS A 16 -1.40 20.08 -13.20
CA LYS A 16 -0.24 20.91 -13.59
C LYS A 16 1.07 20.12 -13.67
N ALA A 17 1.23 19.11 -12.81
CA ALA A 17 2.48 18.37 -12.72
C ALA A 17 2.61 17.22 -13.72
N LEU A 18 1.51 16.53 -14.02
CA LEU A 18 1.54 15.31 -14.82
C LEU A 18 0.91 15.49 -16.20
N PHE A 19 -0.15 16.30 -16.32
CA PHE A 19 -0.88 16.43 -17.59
C PHE A 19 -0.23 17.49 -18.47
N GLY A 20 0.12 17.09 -19.68
CA GLY A 20 0.80 17.91 -20.71
C GLY A 20 1.96 17.15 -21.34
N TRP A 21 2.18 17.36 -22.63
CA TRP A 21 3.23 16.66 -23.37
C TRP A 21 4.63 16.90 -22.76
N ASN A 22 4.88 18.08 -22.20
CA ASN A 22 6.16 18.42 -21.58
C ASN A 22 6.41 17.66 -20.26
N ASN A 23 5.36 17.12 -19.63
CA ASN A 23 5.44 16.40 -18.36
C ASN A 23 5.46 14.87 -18.53
N LEU A 24 5.22 14.37 -19.75
CA LEU A 24 5.23 12.94 -20.05
C LEU A 24 6.54 12.24 -19.64
N PRO A 25 7.74 12.82 -19.90
CA PRO A 25 9.01 12.22 -19.47
C PRO A 25 9.10 12.06 -17.94
N PHE A 26 8.52 13.00 -17.19
CA PHE A 26 8.48 12.91 -15.73
C PHE A 26 7.56 11.79 -15.26
N TRP A 27 6.40 11.64 -15.87
CA TRP A 27 5.47 10.54 -15.58
C TRP A 27 6.08 9.17 -15.89
N ILE A 28 6.70 9.01 -17.07
CA ILE A 28 7.43 7.79 -17.44
C ILE A 28 8.51 7.46 -16.40
N LYS A 29 9.24 8.46 -15.92
CA LYS A 29 10.27 8.26 -14.90
C LYS A 29 9.71 7.73 -13.58
N LEU A 30 8.55 8.22 -13.14
CA LEU A 30 7.85 7.70 -11.96
C LEU A 30 7.38 6.27 -12.18
N PHE A 31 6.86 5.97 -13.37
CA PHE A 31 6.45 4.62 -13.74
C PHE A 31 7.64 3.64 -13.70
N LEU A 32 8.76 4.02 -14.24
CA LEU A 32 9.97 3.20 -14.23
C LEU A 32 10.52 2.97 -12.81
N GLN A 33 10.34 3.90 -11.87
CA GLN A 33 10.72 3.72 -10.47
C GLN A 33 9.94 2.60 -9.77
N ILE A 34 8.76 2.25 -10.28
CA ILE A 34 7.96 1.13 -9.78
C ILE A 34 8.28 -0.14 -10.57
N VAL A 35 8.27 -0.05 -11.90
CA VAL A 35 8.36 -1.22 -12.78
C VAL A 35 9.75 -1.86 -12.78
N ILE A 36 10.82 -1.07 -12.73
CA ILE A 36 12.18 -1.62 -12.76
C ILE A 36 12.48 -2.52 -11.56
N PRO A 37 12.23 -2.10 -10.29
CA PRO A 37 12.43 -2.97 -9.15
C PRO A 37 11.60 -4.25 -9.20
N VAL A 38 10.34 -4.15 -9.63
CA VAL A 38 9.45 -5.30 -9.76
C VAL A 38 9.97 -6.28 -10.80
N ALA A 39 10.25 -5.80 -12.01
CA ALA A 39 10.74 -6.63 -13.11
C ALA A 39 12.08 -7.31 -12.77
N ALA A 40 13.03 -6.54 -12.21
CA ALA A 40 14.31 -7.07 -11.76
C ALA A 40 14.14 -8.12 -10.65
N GLY A 41 13.24 -7.89 -9.71
CA GLY A 41 12.91 -8.84 -8.65
C GLY A 41 12.29 -10.13 -9.17
N ILE A 42 11.31 -10.03 -10.08
CA ILE A 42 10.70 -11.21 -10.72
C ILE A 42 11.76 -12.01 -11.47
N LEU A 43 12.59 -11.36 -12.27
CA LEU A 43 13.62 -12.00 -13.06
C LEU A 43 14.63 -12.72 -12.15
N ALA A 44 15.18 -12.03 -11.15
CA ALA A 44 16.13 -12.61 -10.22
C ALA A 44 15.53 -13.79 -9.42
N ALA A 45 14.32 -13.63 -8.92
CA ALA A 45 13.62 -14.70 -8.20
C ALA A 45 13.33 -15.90 -9.11
N THR A 46 12.89 -15.67 -10.34
CA THR A 46 12.65 -16.75 -11.31
C THR A 46 13.92 -17.53 -11.57
N ILE A 47 15.04 -16.86 -11.80
CA ILE A 47 16.34 -17.52 -12.01
C ILE A 47 16.71 -18.37 -10.79
N ILE A 48 16.68 -17.79 -9.60
CA ILE A 48 17.06 -18.48 -8.35
C ILE A 48 16.12 -19.69 -8.08
N LEU A 49 14.81 -19.45 -8.15
CA LEU A 49 13.81 -20.47 -7.82
C LEU A 49 13.80 -21.61 -8.83
N GLN A 50 13.95 -21.34 -10.12
CA GLN A 50 13.94 -22.38 -11.15
C GLN A 50 15.27 -23.15 -11.25
N LEU A 51 16.42 -22.46 -11.12
CA LEU A 51 17.72 -23.11 -11.32
C LEU A 51 18.28 -23.73 -10.03
N ILE A 52 17.99 -23.15 -8.85
CA ILE A 52 18.59 -23.58 -7.58
C ILE A 52 17.57 -24.33 -6.71
N VAL A 53 16.39 -23.74 -6.52
CA VAL A 53 15.41 -24.26 -5.55
C VAL A 53 14.61 -25.42 -6.13
N LYS A 54 14.15 -25.31 -7.40
CA LYS A 54 13.32 -26.34 -8.04
C LYS A 54 13.97 -27.73 -8.04
N PRO A 55 15.25 -27.91 -8.44
CA PRO A 55 15.88 -29.23 -8.45
C PRO A 55 15.91 -29.91 -7.07
N VAL A 56 16.14 -29.10 -6.02
CA VAL A 56 16.15 -29.60 -4.63
C VAL A 56 14.74 -30.01 -4.20
N LEU A 57 13.74 -29.15 -4.47
CA LEU A 57 12.35 -29.44 -4.08
C LEU A 57 11.73 -30.58 -4.87
N VAL A 58 12.08 -30.78 -6.14
CA VAL A 58 11.62 -31.95 -6.93
C VAL A 58 12.08 -33.22 -6.28
N ASN A 59 13.35 -33.30 -5.86
CA ASN A 59 13.85 -34.52 -5.20
C ASN A 59 13.11 -34.79 -3.88
N VAL A 60 12.82 -33.77 -3.08
CA VAL A 60 12.20 -33.95 -1.76
C VAL A 60 10.68 -34.10 -1.84
N LEU A 61 9.99 -33.20 -2.60
CA LEU A 61 8.52 -33.13 -2.57
C LEU A 61 7.82 -34.00 -3.62
N VAL A 62 8.47 -34.26 -4.76
CA VAL A 62 7.89 -35.02 -5.85
C VAL A 62 8.32 -36.46 -5.76
N ASN A 63 9.64 -36.74 -5.66
CA ASN A 63 10.18 -38.12 -5.69
C ASN A 63 9.89 -38.87 -4.39
N ASP A 64 9.81 -38.18 -3.22
CA ASP A 64 9.45 -38.80 -1.94
C ASP A 64 7.93 -38.89 -1.70
N ASN A 65 7.11 -38.69 -2.74
CA ASN A 65 5.65 -38.85 -2.71
C ASN A 65 4.89 -37.99 -1.70
N PHE A 66 5.32 -36.74 -1.47
CA PHE A 66 4.57 -35.80 -0.65
C PHE A 66 3.31 -35.25 -1.35
N GLY A 67 2.86 -35.85 -2.44
CA GLY A 67 1.65 -35.47 -3.15
C GLY A 67 1.78 -34.24 -4.07
N PHE A 68 2.98 -33.73 -4.29
CA PHE A 68 3.23 -32.65 -5.25
C PHE A 68 3.54 -33.22 -6.64
N THR A 69 2.98 -32.57 -7.67
CA THR A 69 3.38 -32.82 -9.06
C THR A 69 4.46 -31.78 -9.46
N GLU A 70 5.32 -32.13 -10.40
CA GLU A 70 6.35 -31.22 -10.91
C GLU A 70 5.75 -29.93 -11.49
N ASN A 71 4.61 -30.06 -12.20
CA ASN A 71 3.89 -28.88 -12.71
C ASN A 71 3.33 -27.99 -11.57
N GLY A 72 2.74 -28.60 -10.54
CA GLY A 72 2.25 -27.89 -9.37
C GLY A 72 3.35 -27.12 -8.65
N LEU A 73 4.53 -27.76 -8.48
CA LEU A 73 5.71 -27.10 -7.92
C LEU A 73 6.18 -25.93 -8.79
N THR A 74 6.19 -26.10 -10.11
CA THR A 74 6.58 -25.03 -11.04
C THR A 74 5.67 -23.82 -10.93
N TYR A 75 4.34 -24.00 -10.87
CA TYR A 75 3.38 -22.89 -10.66
C TYR A 75 3.57 -22.22 -9.32
N MET A 76 3.80 -22.98 -8.25
CA MET A 76 4.07 -22.40 -6.92
C MET A 76 5.32 -21.53 -6.92
N LEU A 77 6.40 -21.97 -7.56
CA LEU A 77 7.65 -21.21 -7.67
C LEU A 77 7.49 -19.96 -8.55
N GLN A 78 6.71 -20.02 -9.63
CA GLN A 78 6.38 -18.85 -10.44
C GLN A 78 5.58 -17.82 -9.64
N PHE A 79 4.58 -18.28 -8.88
CA PHE A 79 3.82 -17.40 -7.99
C PHE A 79 4.73 -16.75 -6.93
N ALA A 80 5.63 -17.51 -6.32
CA ALA A 80 6.61 -16.99 -5.37
C ALA A 80 7.55 -15.95 -6.01
N ALA A 81 7.97 -16.14 -7.26
CA ALA A 81 8.79 -15.17 -7.99
C ALA A 81 8.05 -13.85 -8.24
N VAL A 82 6.78 -13.93 -8.65
CA VAL A 82 5.93 -12.74 -8.83
C VAL A 82 5.73 -12.00 -7.52
N PHE A 83 5.42 -12.74 -6.44
CA PHE A 83 5.27 -12.16 -5.10
C PHE A 83 6.55 -11.44 -4.64
N PHE A 84 7.72 -12.07 -4.83
CA PHE A 84 9.00 -11.46 -4.52
C PHE A 84 9.26 -10.19 -5.35
N GLY A 85 8.91 -10.19 -6.63
CA GLY A 85 9.00 -9.00 -7.48
C GLY A 85 8.19 -7.82 -6.91
N TYR A 86 6.95 -8.05 -6.50
CA TYR A 86 6.17 -7.02 -5.83
C TYR A 86 6.80 -6.58 -4.50
N PHE A 87 7.39 -7.51 -3.75
CA PHE A 87 8.10 -7.20 -2.52
C PHE A 87 9.33 -6.29 -2.76
N CYS A 88 9.94 -6.36 -3.94
CA CYS A 88 11.05 -5.46 -4.32
C CYS A 88 10.68 -3.98 -4.34
N ILE A 89 9.39 -3.60 -4.44
CA ILE A 89 8.93 -2.22 -4.25
C ILE A 89 9.28 -1.71 -2.84
N PHE A 90 9.23 -2.58 -1.84
CA PHE A 90 9.60 -2.25 -0.46
C PHE A 90 11.11 -2.26 -0.25
N LEU A 91 11.84 -3.14 -0.95
CA LEU A 91 13.31 -3.19 -0.87
C LEU A 91 13.96 -1.99 -1.57
N VAL A 92 13.37 -1.51 -2.67
CA VAL A 92 13.86 -0.36 -3.45
C VAL A 92 12.76 0.71 -3.49
N PRO A 93 12.50 1.43 -2.39
CA PRO A 93 11.32 2.27 -2.21
C PRO A 93 11.49 3.66 -2.85
N LEU A 94 11.81 3.73 -4.15
CA LEU A 94 12.04 4.99 -4.86
C LEU A 94 10.76 5.82 -4.98
N PHE A 95 9.67 5.18 -5.35
CA PHE A 95 8.38 5.86 -5.51
C PHE A 95 7.81 6.30 -4.16
N GLN A 96 7.94 5.49 -3.11
CA GLN A 96 7.55 5.88 -1.75
C GLN A 96 8.36 7.11 -1.27
N GLY A 97 9.66 7.13 -1.59
CA GLY A 97 10.52 8.28 -1.31
C GLY A 97 10.10 9.54 -2.07
N PHE A 98 9.62 9.38 -3.31
CA PHE A 98 9.05 10.48 -4.06
C PHE A 98 7.77 11.02 -3.39
N LEU A 99 6.83 10.13 -2.98
CA LEU A 99 5.61 10.53 -2.27
C LEU A 99 5.92 11.23 -0.94
N TYR A 100 6.89 10.71 -0.17
CA TYR A 100 7.32 11.34 1.08
C TYR A 100 7.83 12.77 0.87
N ARG A 101 8.63 12.99 -0.18
CA ARG A 101 9.11 14.33 -0.52
C ARG A 101 8.02 15.23 -1.06
N LEU A 102 7.05 14.67 -1.76
CA LEU A 102 5.88 15.38 -2.25
C LEU A 102 5.05 15.99 -1.12
N ILE A 103 4.93 15.29 0.02
CA ILE A 103 4.29 15.82 1.24
C ILE A 103 5.10 16.98 1.82
N ARG A 104 6.43 16.82 1.85
CA ARG A 104 7.33 17.78 2.48
C ARG A 104 7.45 19.11 1.74
N THR A 105 7.20 19.13 0.44
CA THR A 105 7.45 20.31 -0.40
C THR A 105 6.18 20.68 -1.16
N ASP A 106 5.86 21.97 -1.19
CA ASP A 106 4.75 22.48 -2.01
C ASP A 106 5.00 22.31 -3.51
N LYS A 107 6.26 22.23 -3.90
CA LYS A 107 6.68 22.00 -5.29
C LYS A 107 6.89 20.51 -5.55
N PHE A 108 6.63 20.08 -6.77
CA PHE A 108 6.92 18.70 -7.18
C PHE A 108 8.42 18.41 -7.09
N PRO A 109 8.84 17.37 -6.35
CA PRO A 109 10.24 17.03 -6.21
C PRO A 109 10.82 16.56 -7.56
N LYS A 110 12.07 16.95 -7.85
CA LYS A 110 12.78 16.44 -9.01
C LYS A 110 13.08 14.94 -8.79
N ALA A 111 12.69 14.11 -9.76
CA ALA A 111 12.93 12.65 -9.72
C ALA A 111 14.40 12.26 -10.02
N GLY A 112 15.36 13.21 -9.93
CA GLY A 112 16.75 13.01 -10.38
C GLY A 112 17.68 12.38 -9.34
N ASN A 113 17.48 12.63 -8.06
CA ASN A 113 18.38 12.10 -7.01
C ASN A 113 17.79 10.81 -6.41
N GLN A 114 18.09 9.68 -7.06
CA GLN A 114 17.56 8.37 -6.67
C GLN A 114 18.01 7.92 -5.28
N MET A 115 19.27 8.20 -4.90
CA MET A 115 19.79 7.86 -3.56
C MET A 115 18.98 8.55 -2.45
N ALA A 116 18.70 9.82 -2.64
CA ALA A 116 17.93 10.57 -1.68
C ALA A 116 16.44 10.16 -1.67
N LEU A 117 15.88 9.69 -2.79
CA LEU A 117 14.55 9.08 -2.84
C LEU A 117 14.55 7.73 -2.11
N PHE A 118 15.56 6.91 -2.32
CA PHE A 118 15.73 5.63 -1.65
C PHE A 118 15.72 5.78 -0.12
N PHE A 119 16.56 6.66 0.45
CA PHE A 119 16.57 6.89 1.90
C PHE A 119 15.26 7.50 2.43
N SER A 120 14.64 8.38 1.63
CA SER A 120 13.31 8.92 1.99
C SER A 120 12.24 7.84 2.00
N GLY A 121 12.29 6.90 1.04
CA GLY A 121 11.38 5.77 0.96
C GLY A 121 11.55 4.76 2.10
N TRP A 122 12.78 4.51 2.53
CA TRP A 122 13.01 3.67 3.71
C TRP A 122 12.41 4.25 4.99
N ARG A 123 12.35 5.57 5.14
CA ARG A 123 11.62 6.19 6.25
C ARG A 123 10.11 5.86 6.21
N VAL A 124 9.52 5.86 5.02
CA VAL A 124 8.12 5.44 4.84
C VAL A 124 7.94 3.98 5.24
N ASN A 125 8.80 3.10 4.72
CA ASN A 125 8.71 1.67 4.99
C ASN A 125 8.88 1.34 6.48
N ILE A 126 9.82 2.00 7.18
CA ILE A 126 10.02 1.79 8.62
C ILE A 126 8.77 2.20 9.41
N VAL A 127 8.15 3.33 9.07
CA VAL A 127 6.90 3.76 9.74
C VAL A 127 5.77 2.79 9.43
N CYS A 128 5.59 2.40 8.17
CA CYS A 128 4.57 1.41 7.77
C CYS A 128 4.80 0.06 8.48
N LEU A 129 6.04 -0.41 8.54
CA LEU A 129 6.39 -1.67 9.21
C LEU A 129 6.07 -1.61 10.72
N PHE A 130 6.38 -0.50 11.38
CA PHE A 130 6.07 -0.32 12.80
C PHE A 130 4.56 -0.49 13.08
N TYR A 131 3.71 0.13 12.27
CA TYR A 131 2.27 -0.01 12.41
C TYR A 131 1.74 -1.36 11.92
N ALA A 132 2.45 -2.03 11.01
CA ALA A 132 2.08 -3.36 10.51
C ALA A 132 2.44 -4.51 11.47
N ILE A 133 3.45 -4.35 12.35
CA ILE A 133 3.88 -5.40 13.29
C ILE A 133 2.73 -5.89 14.18
N PRO A 134 1.94 -5.05 14.86
CA PRO A 134 0.82 -5.51 15.68
C PRO A 134 -0.21 -6.30 14.87
N MET A 135 -0.49 -5.87 13.63
CA MET A 135 -1.39 -6.57 12.71
C MET A 135 -0.83 -7.94 12.32
N LEU A 136 0.48 -8.03 12.03
CA LEU A 136 1.14 -9.29 11.71
C LEU A 136 1.07 -10.27 12.89
N VAL A 137 1.27 -9.80 14.12
CA VAL A 137 1.16 -10.63 15.32
C VAL A 137 -0.29 -11.16 15.48
N ILE A 138 -1.29 -10.29 15.33
CA ILE A 138 -2.70 -10.69 15.35
C ILE A 138 -2.97 -11.74 14.27
N TYR A 139 -2.47 -11.50 13.04
CA TYR A 139 -2.60 -12.45 11.93
C TYR A 139 -2.01 -13.82 12.28
N LEU A 140 -0.79 -13.87 12.79
CA LEU A 140 -0.13 -15.14 13.14
C LEU A 140 -0.85 -15.90 14.27
N ILE A 141 -1.35 -15.18 15.28
CA ILE A 141 -2.12 -15.79 16.38
C ILE A 141 -3.41 -16.42 15.84
N PHE A 142 -4.17 -15.68 15.01
CA PHE A 142 -5.40 -16.20 14.44
C PHE A 142 -5.17 -17.33 13.43
N ALA A 143 -4.12 -17.24 12.60
CA ALA A 143 -3.74 -18.32 11.69
C ALA A 143 -3.37 -19.62 12.46
N ALA A 144 -2.57 -19.50 13.53
CA ALA A 144 -2.23 -20.61 14.38
C ALA A 144 -3.46 -21.21 15.06
N LEU A 145 -4.37 -20.36 15.57
CA LEU A 145 -5.63 -20.80 16.18
C LEU A 145 -6.54 -21.49 15.16
N TYR A 146 -6.66 -20.95 13.96
CA TYR A 146 -7.43 -21.55 12.88
C TYR A 146 -6.89 -22.94 12.50
N LEU A 147 -5.57 -23.06 12.29
CA LEU A 147 -4.92 -24.34 11.99
C LEU A 147 -5.09 -25.34 13.14
N PHE A 148 -4.98 -24.89 14.39
CA PHE A 148 -5.17 -25.73 15.56
C PHE A 148 -6.60 -26.25 15.66
N LEU A 149 -7.59 -25.41 15.46
CA LEU A 149 -9.02 -25.77 15.54
C LEU A 149 -9.43 -26.67 14.37
N THR A 150 -9.05 -26.31 13.15
CA THR A 150 -9.38 -27.11 11.96
C THR A 150 -8.64 -28.45 11.96
N GLY A 151 -7.36 -28.49 12.31
CA GLY A 151 -6.58 -29.72 12.40
C GLY A 151 -7.09 -30.72 13.46
N ARG A 152 -7.68 -30.24 14.54
CA ARG A 152 -8.30 -31.11 15.57
C ARG A 152 -9.75 -31.49 15.26
N ILE A 153 -10.50 -30.62 14.58
CA ILE A 153 -11.93 -30.83 14.30
C ILE A 153 -12.13 -31.73 13.10
N THR A 154 -11.25 -31.73 12.10
CA THR A 154 -11.33 -32.61 10.92
C THR A 154 -11.20 -34.10 11.25
N GLY A 155 -10.64 -34.46 12.42
CA GLY A 155 -10.62 -35.85 12.89
C GLY A 155 -11.91 -36.32 13.61
N ILE A 156 -12.86 -35.44 13.92
CA ILE A 156 -14.01 -35.76 14.79
C ILE A 156 -15.37 -35.46 14.13
N LEU A 157 -15.47 -34.51 13.18
CA LEU A 157 -16.74 -33.99 12.65
C LEU A 157 -16.74 -33.84 11.14
N THR A 158 -17.36 -34.80 10.43
CA THR A 158 -17.39 -34.79 8.95
C THR A 158 -18.42 -33.86 8.31
N ALA A 159 -19.43 -33.37 9.01
CA ALA A 159 -20.49 -32.50 8.43
C ALA A 159 -20.63 -31.12 9.09
N GLY A 160 -20.28 -30.94 10.37
CA GLY A 160 -20.35 -29.65 11.07
C GLY A 160 -19.09 -28.79 10.93
N SER A 161 -17.97 -29.38 10.49
CA SER A 161 -16.66 -28.73 10.41
C SER A 161 -16.58 -27.64 9.33
N THR A 162 -17.31 -27.79 8.24
CA THR A 162 -17.34 -26.79 7.14
C THR A 162 -18.05 -25.50 7.52
N PHE A 163 -19.15 -25.58 8.26
CA PHE A 163 -19.88 -24.39 8.72
C PHE A 163 -19.09 -23.62 9.79
N LEU A 164 -18.53 -24.30 10.79
CA LEU A 164 -17.69 -23.67 11.80
C LEU A 164 -16.43 -23.07 11.18
N GLY A 165 -15.79 -23.76 10.24
CA GLY A 165 -14.64 -23.25 9.49
C GLY A 165 -14.98 -21.98 8.70
N LEU A 166 -16.15 -21.92 8.07
CA LEU A 166 -16.63 -20.73 7.37
C LEU A 166 -16.86 -19.55 8.33
N VAL A 167 -17.51 -19.79 9.47
CA VAL A 167 -17.76 -18.76 10.47
C VAL A 167 -16.44 -18.20 11.02
N LEU A 168 -15.50 -19.06 11.39
CA LEU A 168 -14.18 -18.67 11.86
C LEU A 168 -13.41 -17.88 10.80
N PHE A 169 -13.50 -18.28 9.52
CA PHE A 169 -12.88 -17.56 8.40
C PHE A 169 -13.47 -16.15 8.22
N ILE A 170 -14.80 -16.01 8.32
CA ILE A 170 -15.47 -14.71 8.20
C ILE A 170 -15.05 -13.79 9.37
N ILE A 171 -15.02 -14.29 10.60
CA ILE A 171 -14.58 -13.52 11.78
C ILE A 171 -13.11 -13.09 11.58
N TYR A 172 -12.25 -14.00 11.15
CA TYR A 172 -10.85 -13.73 10.88
C TYR A 172 -10.66 -12.66 9.81
N ALA A 173 -11.38 -12.78 8.68
CA ALA A 173 -11.35 -11.80 7.61
C ALA A 173 -11.82 -10.41 8.07
N ALA A 174 -12.86 -10.36 8.90
CA ALA A 174 -13.38 -9.11 9.46
C ALA A 174 -12.35 -8.42 10.39
N ILE A 175 -11.70 -9.19 11.27
CA ILE A 175 -10.64 -8.68 12.17
C ILE A 175 -9.44 -8.18 11.36
N LEU A 176 -9.02 -8.93 10.34
CA LEU A 176 -7.95 -8.52 9.43
C LEU A 176 -8.28 -7.20 8.74
N PHE A 177 -9.48 -7.10 8.17
CA PHE A 177 -9.91 -5.90 7.47
C PHE A 177 -9.97 -4.68 8.39
N ALA A 178 -10.55 -4.84 9.60
CA ALA A 178 -10.61 -3.78 10.60
C ALA A 178 -9.20 -3.33 11.04
N SER A 179 -8.30 -4.29 11.30
CA SER A 179 -6.92 -3.98 11.69
C SER A 179 -6.14 -3.26 10.57
N LEU A 180 -6.35 -3.64 9.31
CA LEU A 180 -5.75 -2.97 8.15
C LEU A 180 -6.18 -1.50 8.07
N ILE A 181 -7.48 -1.21 8.26
CA ILE A 181 -7.99 0.16 8.28
C ILE A 181 -7.33 0.97 9.39
N ILE A 182 -7.29 0.43 10.61
CA ILE A 182 -6.68 1.10 11.76
C ILE A 182 -5.20 1.41 11.49
N VAL A 183 -4.44 0.43 11.00
CA VAL A 183 -3.03 0.61 10.65
C VAL A 183 -2.86 1.69 9.60
N ALA A 184 -3.67 1.66 8.53
CA ALA A 184 -3.61 2.66 7.47
C ALA A 184 -3.88 4.08 7.99
N LEU A 185 -4.90 4.25 8.84
CA LEU A 185 -5.24 5.55 9.44
C LEU A 185 -4.06 6.12 10.24
N PHE A 186 -3.45 5.33 11.11
CA PHE A 186 -2.33 5.81 11.93
C PHE A 186 -1.04 5.98 11.13
N ALA A 187 -0.73 5.07 10.21
CA ALA A 187 0.49 5.16 9.40
C ALA A 187 0.48 6.39 8.50
N VAL A 188 -0.63 6.66 7.81
CA VAL A 188 -0.74 7.81 6.89
C VAL A 188 -0.56 9.13 7.63
N ILE A 189 -1.28 9.35 8.75
CA ILE A 189 -1.17 10.61 9.49
C ILE A 189 0.22 10.80 10.10
N SER A 190 0.84 9.72 10.57
CA SER A 190 2.20 9.75 11.12
C SER A 190 3.22 10.09 10.05
N LEU A 191 3.08 9.54 8.84
CA LEU A 191 3.93 9.86 7.70
C LEU A 191 3.81 11.31 7.28
N VAL A 192 2.58 11.83 7.19
CA VAL A 192 2.35 13.24 6.85
C VAL A 192 2.95 14.16 7.91
N HIS A 193 2.76 13.86 9.19
CA HIS A 193 3.31 14.66 10.29
C HIS A 193 4.84 14.73 10.25
N VAL A 194 5.51 13.60 10.03
CA VAL A 194 6.98 13.58 9.93
C VAL A 194 7.47 14.24 8.65
N ALA A 195 6.78 14.06 7.54
CA ALA A 195 7.13 14.72 6.29
C ALA A 195 6.97 16.24 6.37
N SER A 196 6.00 16.75 7.14
CA SER A 196 5.78 18.18 7.39
C SER A 196 6.81 18.80 8.35
N GLY A 197 7.82 18.05 8.80
CA GLY A 197 8.95 18.58 9.58
C GLY A 197 9.03 18.13 11.04
N ALA A 198 8.11 17.29 11.50
CA ALA A 198 8.18 16.71 12.84
C ALA A 198 9.35 15.74 12.99
N SER A 199 9.77 15.49 14.22
CA SER A 199 10.83 14.50 14.50
C SER A 199 10.41 13.10 14.10
N PHE A 200 11.31 12.35 13.46
CA PHE A 200 11.05 10.96 13.05
C PHE A 200 10.60 10.06 14.20
N LYS A 201 11.08 10.31 15.43
CA LYS A 201 10.63 9.59 16.62
C LYS A 201 9.14 9.79 16.93
N GLN A 202 8.56 10.92 16.54
CA GLN A 202 7.13 11.21 16.76
C GLN A 202 6.21 10.35 15.88
N ALA A 203 6.72 9.81 14.76
CA ALA A 203 5.97 8.88 13.92
C ALA A 203 5.55 7.59 14.65
N PHE A 204 6.32 7.18 15.65
CA PHE A 204 6.08 5.94 16.41
C PHE A 204 5.17 6.15 17.62
N SER A 205 4.67 7.37 17.84
CA SER A 205 3.78 7.70 18.95
C SER A 205 2.31 7.68 18.52
N ILE A 206 1.61 6.60 18.82
CA ILE A 206 0.16 6.47 18.58
C ILE A 206 -0.61 7.62 19.25
N ARG A 207 -0.16 8.07 20.43
CA ARG A 207 -0.77 9.20 21.15
C ARG A 207 -0.69 10.49 20.36
N ASN A 208 0.46 10.79 19.73
CA ASN A 208 0.63 11.97 18.89
C ASN A 208 -0.26 11.89 17.65
N SER A 209 -0.29 10.75 16.97
CA SER A 209 -1.15 10.55 15.80
C SER A 209 -2.63 10.74 16.16
N MET A 210 -3.06 10.23 17.30
CA MET A 210 -4.43 10.42 17.79
C MET A 210 -4.74 11.89 18.12
N MET A 211 -3.79 12.63 18.70
CA MET A 211 -3.95 14.06 18.95
C MET A 211 -4.08 14.87 17.64
N ILE A 212 -3.32 14.53 16.63
CA ILE A 212 -3.39 15.16 15.31
C ILE A 212 -4.74 14.89 14.66
N ILE A 213 -5.20 13.64 14.65
CA ILE A 213 -6.51 13.27 14.11
C ILE A 213 -7.63 14.05 14.83
N LYS A 214 -7.54 14.19 16.16
CA LYS A 214 -8.50 14.98 16.92
C LYS A 214 -8.50 16.47 16.52
N ARG A 215 -7.35 17.04 16.22
CA ARG A 215 -7.24 18.45 15.76
C ARG A 215 -7.86 18.64 14.37
N ILE A 216 -7.60 17.73 13.44
CA ILE A 216 -8.21 17.73 12.10
C ILE A 216 -9.74 17.51 12.19
N GLY A 217 -10.17 16.75 13.19
CA GLY A 217 -11.51 16.22 13.35
C GLY A 217 -11.65 14.83 12.71
N TRP A 218 -12.14 13.87 13.50
CA TRP A 218 -12.30 12.48 13.06
C TRP A 218 -13.12 12.36 11.77
N TYR A 219 -14.21 13.10 11.67
CA TYR A 219 -15.07 13.08 10.47
C TYR A 219 -14.30 13.51 9.21
N ASN A 220 -13.60 14.64 9.28
CA ASN A 220 -12.85 15.19 8.13
C ASN A 220 -11.73 14.24 7.69
N TYR A 221 -11.02 13.65 8.67
CA TYR A 221 -9.94 12.73 8.37
C TYR A 221 -10.44 11.41 7.78
N LEU A 222 -11.50 10.82 8.37
CA LEU A 222 -12.11 9.60 7.86
C LEU A 222 -12.69 9.82 6.45
N LEU A 223 -13.38 10.93 6.21
CA LEU A 223 -13.91 11.26 4.88
C LEU A 223 -12.78 11.36 3.85
N CYS A 224 -11.67 12.01 4.20
CA CYS A 224 -10.49 12.07 3.35
C CYS A 224 -9.95 10.67 3.00
N MET A 225 -9.80 9.80 3.99
CA MET A 225 -9.31 8.43 3.79
C MET A 225 -10.27 7.58 2.96
N VAL A 226 -11.58 7.74 3.16
CA VAL A 226 -12.61 7.05 2.36
C VAL A 226 -12.55 7.49 0.90
N ILE A 227 -12.44 8.79 0.63
CA ILE A 227 -12.33 9.30 -0.75
C ILE A 227 -11.08 8.71 -1.43
N CYS A 228 -9.92 8.72 -0.77
CA CYS A 228 -8.70 8.13 -1.30
C CYS A 228 -8.86 6.61 -1.54
N ALA A 229 -9.45 5.89 -0.60
CA ALA A 229 -9.69 4.45 -0.72
C ALA A 229 -10.65 4.13 -1.88
N VAL A 230 -11.74 4.87 -2.02
CA VAL A 230 -12.71 4.69 -3.12
C VAL A 230 -12.05 4.91 -4.48
N LEU A 231 -11.22 5.93 -4.65
CA LEU A 231 -10.50 6.19 -5.90
C LEU A 231 -9.55 5.04 -6.28
N VAL A 232 -8.76 4.56 -5.31
CA VAL A 232 -7.84 3.44 -5.54
C VAL A 232 -8.60 2.15 -5.82
N LEU A 233 -9.65 1.85 -5.05
CA LEU A 233 -10.48 0.66 -5.25
C LEU A 233 -11.21 0.69 -6.58
N PHE A 234 -11.79 1.82 -6.98
CA PHE A 234 -12.47 1.97 -8.26
C PHE A 234 -11.54 1.64 -9.44
N LEU A 235 -10.34 2.22 -9.43
CA LEU A 235 -9.33 1.90 -10.45
C LEU A 235 -8.95 0.40 -10.41
N SER A 236 -8.73 -0.15 -9.21
CA SER A 236 -8.34 -1.55 -9.03
C SER A 236 -9.40 -2.53 -9.53
N VAL A 237 -10.68 -2.26 -9.28
CA VAL A 237 -11.81 -3.10 -9.72
C VAL A 237 -11.92 -3.11 -11.24
N ILE A 238 -11.78 -1.94 -11.91
CA ILE A 238 -11.79 -1.86 -13.37
C ILE A 238 -10.67 -2.73 -13.96
N PHE A 239 -9.44 -2.55 -13.48
CA PHE A 239 -8.30 -3.30 -14.02
C PHE A 239 -8.31 -4.78 -13.65
N LEU A 240 -8.87 -5.15 -12.50
CA LEU A 240 -9.10 -6.54 -12.14
C LEU A 240 -10.08 -7.20 -13.12
N GLY A 241 -11.20 -6.53 -13.45
CA GLY A 241 -12.18 -7.02 -14.44
C GLY A 241 -11.56 -7.21 -15.81
N ILE A 242 -10.78 -6.23 -16.30
CA ILE A 242 -10.06 -6.35 -17.57
C ILE A 242 -9.02 -7.47 -17.49
N GLY A 243 -8.25 -7.56 -16.40
CA GLY A 243 -7.24 -8.58 -16.20
C GLY A 243 -7.81 -10.00 -16.24
N LEU A 244 -8.96 -10.22 -15.60
CA LEU A 244 -9.66 -11.51 -15.64
C LEU A 244 -10.12 -11.89 -17.06
N SER A 245 -10.49 -10.89 -17.89
CA SER A 245 -10.91 -11.12 -19.26
C SER A 245 -9.78 -11.52 -20.22
N VAL A 246 -8.51 -11.19 -19.87
CA VAL A 246 -7.33 -11.50 -20.69
C VAL A 246 -6.45 -12.60 -20.08
N THR A 247 -6.94 -13.28 -19.05
CA THR A 247 -6.24 -14.42 -18.44
C THR A 247 -5.96 -15.51 -19.49
N GLY A 248 -4.72 -15.98 -19.52
CA GLY A 248 -4.25 -16.94 -20.54
C GLY A 248 -3.50 -16.31 -21.73
N VAL A 249 -3.55 -14.99 -21.91
CA VAL A 249 -2.77 -14.28 -22.94
C VAL A 249 -1.68 -13.45 -22.26
N LEU A 250 -0.50 -14.03 -22.12
CA LEU A 250 0.61 -13.41 -21.36
C LEU A 250 0.94 -11.96 -21.79
N PRO A 251 1.06 -11.63 -23.10
CA PRO A 251 1.34 -10.25 -23.51
C PRO A 251 0.25 -9.25 -23.09
N ALA A 252 -1.03 -9.66 -23.21
CA ALA A 252 -2.15 -8.81 -22.83
C ALA A 252 -2.19 -8.57 -21.31
N SER A 253 -1.91 -9.59 -20.51
CA SER A 253 -1.84 -9.45 -19.05
C SER A 253 -0.74 -8.47 -18.60
N ILE A 254 0.43 -8.50 -19.25
CA ILE A 254 1.52 -7.54 -18.97
C ILE A 254 1.11 -6.11 -19.31
N ILE A 255 0.45 -5.89 -20.43
CA ILE A 255 -0.05 -4.58 -20.85
C ILE A 255 -1.07 -4.05 -19.85
N VAL A 256 -2.02 -4.87 -19.40
CA VAL A 256 -3.05 -4.49 -18.43
C VAL A 256 -2.41 -4.09 -17.10
N VAL A 257 -1.46 -4.87 -16.58
CA VAL A 257 -0.74 -4.54 -15.34
C VAL A 257 0.07 -3.25 -15.51
N GLY A 258 0.76 -3.08 -16.64
CA GLY A 258 1.50 -1.85 -16.94
C GLY A 258 0.60 -0.63 -16.98
N ALA A 259 -0.55 -0.71 -17.66
CA ALA A 259 -1.53 0.36 -17.72
C ALA A 259 -2.13 0.67 -16.34
N TYR A 260 -2.42 -0.35 -15.52
CA TYR A 260 -2.85 -0.16 -14.14
C TYR A 260 -1.83 0.63 -13.32
N ILE A 261 -0.56 0.22 -13.31
CA ILE A 261 0.49 0.93 -12.58
C ILE A 261 0.63 2.37 -13.09
N PHE A 262 0.58 2.58 -14.41
CA PHE A 262 0.71 3.89 -15.02
C PHE A 262 -0.42 4.84 -14.59
N LEU A 263 -1.66 4.37 -14.53
CA LEU A 263 -2.81 5.16 -14.09
C LEU A 263 -2.93 5.26 -12.57
N LEU A 264 -2.36 4.33 -11.81
CA LEU A 264 -2.33 4.39 -10.34
C LEU A 264 -1.45 5.54 -9.83
N ILE A 265 -0.38 5.90 -10.56
CA ILE A 265 0.55 6.97 -10.16
C ILE A 265 -0.17 8.31 -9.91
N PRO A 266 -0.95 8.88 -10.85
CA PRO A 266 -1.66 10.13 -10.61
C PRO A 266 -2.68 10.05 -9.48
N VAL A 267 -3.33 8.90 -9.29
CA VAL A 267 -4.27 8.68 -8.19
C VAL A 267 -3.54 8.72 -6.84
N LEU A 268 -2.39 8.05 -6.71
CA LEU A 268 -1.60 8.07 -5.48
C LEU A 268 -1.03 9.47 -5.18
N ILE A 269 -0.58 10.19 -6.20
CA ILE A 269 -0.11 11.59 -6.04
C ILE A 269 -1.27 12.48 -5.60
N PHE A 270 -2.45 12.31 -6.18
CA PHE A 270 -3.65 13.03 -5.76
C PHE A 270 -3.99 12.74 -4.29
N CYS A 271 -4.06 11.46 -3.91
CA CYS A 271 -4.33 11.07 -2.52
C CYS A 271 -3.31 11.69 -1.55
N CYS A 272 -2.02 11.65 -1.92
CA CYS A 272 -0.94 12.23 -1.13
C CYS A 272 -1.15 13.75 -0.93
N ARG A 273 -1.42 14.50 -2.00
CA ARG A 273 -1.69 15.94 -1.94
C ARG A 273 -2.97 16.28 -1.18
N TYR A 274 -4.01 15.49 -1.37
CA TYR A 274 -5.27 15.72 -0.69
C TYR A 274 -5.13 15.52 0.83
N VAL A 275 -4.51 14.43 1.27
CA VAL A 275 -4.25 14.17 2.69
C VAL A 275 -3.37 15.26 3.29
N THR A 276 -2.34 15.75 2.57
CA THR A 276 -1.48 16.85 3.04
C THR A 276 -2.29 18.13 3.24
N LYS A 277 -3.14 18.50 2.28
CA LYS A 277 -3.99 19.71 2.42
C LYS A 277 -4.96 19.61 3.59
N VAL A 278 -5.55 18.44 3.82
CA VAL A 278 -6.44 18.18 4.98
C VAL A 278 -5.65 18.30 6.29
N TYR A 279 -4.42 17.79 6.31
CA TYR A 279 -3.52 17.91 7.46
C TYR A 279 -3.17 19.38 7.74
N ASP A 280 -2.75 20.14 6.72
CA ASP A 280 -2.31 21.54 6.87
C ASP A 280 -3.44 22.41 7.42
N VAL A 281 -4.64 22.32 6.84
CA VAL A 281 -5.80 23.09 7.32
C VAL A 281 -6.20 22.72 8.76
N GLY A 282 -6.09 21.44 9.14
CA GLY A 282 -6.43 21.00 10.49
C GLY A 282 -5.36 21.26 11.54
N THR A 283 -4.11 21.54 11.14
CA THR A 283 -2.98 21.76 12.08
C THR A 283 -2.49 23.19 12.14
N LEU A 284 -2.83 24.03 11.16
CA LEU A 284 -2.58 25.46 11.25
C LEU A 284 -3.26 26.02 12.50
N PRO A 285 -2.59 26.92 13.27
CA PRO A 285 -3.26 27.63 14.32
C PRO A 285 -4.45 28.38 13.69
N VAL A 286 -5.63 28.17 14.26
CA VAL A 286 -6.78 29.03 13.95
C VAL A 286 -6.27 30.46 14.16
N LYS A 287 -6.22 31.27 13.08
CA LYS A 287 -6.13 32.70 13.27
C LYS A 287 -7.32 33.03 14.15
N GLU A 288 -7.10 33.31 15.43
CA GLU A 288 -8.04 34.05 16.20
C GLU A 288 -8.23 35.33 15.39
N ASP A 289 -9.37 35.45 14.74
CA ASP A 289 -9.86 36.75 14.32
C ASP A 289 -9.94 37.52 15.63
N THR A 290 -8.87 38.25 15.96
CA THR A 290 -8.93 39.37 16.85
C THR A 290 -9.87 40.33 16.14
N GLU A 291 -11.18 40.13 16.33
CA GLU A 291 -12.14 41.22 16.22
C GLU A 291 -11.63 42.25 17.17
N ASP A 292 -11.08 43.31 16.58
CA ASP A 292 -10.81 44.59 17.26
C ASP A 292 -12.13 45.03 17.92
N PHE A 293 -12.30 44.61 19.17
CA PHE A 293 -13.20 45.30 20.11
C PHE A 293 -12.49 46.56 20.68
N ASP A 294 -11.99 47.40 19.80
CA ASP A 294 -11.65 48.75 20.11
C ASP A 294 -12.67 49.68 19.43
N ASP A 295 -13.86 49.71 20.00
CA ASP A 295 -14.76 50.87 19.85
C ASP A 295 -15.90 50.75 20.87
N PHE A 296 -15.62 51.13 22.11
CA PHE A 296 -16.58 51.85 22.98
C PHE A 296 -15.84 52.51 24.13
#